data_1118dfb798f8683f84ca712846f53a59
#
_entry.id   1118dfb798f8683f84ca712846f53a59
#
_cell.length_a   1.000
_cell.length_b   1.000
_cell.length_c   1.000
_cell.angle_alpha   90.00
_cell.angle_beta   90.00
_cell.angle_gamma   90.00
#
_symmetry.space_group_name_H-M   'P 1'
#
loop_
_entity.id
_entity.type
_entity.pdbx_description
1 polymer ?
#
loop_
_entity_poly.entity_id
_entity_poly.type
_entity_poly.pdbx_seq_one_letter_code
_entity_poly.pdbx_strand_id
1 'polypeptide(L)'
;SLVIWAHGFQDAGTPVSIPEDQLCISGFCIPELVNALGFGFATNSYRKTGLAVLEGKADIRNLVDIYAARKGRPSKVYLVGASEGGIITALSLEQDPDVFSAGLAACGPVGSFPYQLTYFGDARATFQYFFPGVIPGDPFDPPDVLVKVWSQYYEKIVKPVVMAPGNRHLLDQWVAVAN
;
A
#
# COMPACT_ATOMS: atom_id res chain seq x y z
N SER A 1 8.10 20.13 15.11
CA SER A 1 7.65 18.72 14.95
C SER A 1 7.74 18.31 13.49
N LEU A 2 7.92 17.01 13.23
CA LEU A 2 8.07 16.41 11.91
C LEU A 2 6.94 15.41 11.68
N VAL A 3 6.35 15.42 10.49
CA VAL A 3 5.49 14.36 9.98
C VAL A 3 6.23 13.65 8.85
N ILE A 4 6.33 12.34 8.95
CA ILE A 4 6.91 11.48 7.91
C ILE A 4 5.78 10.72 7.23
N TRP A 5 5.78 10.71 5.90
CA TRP A 5 4.88 9.90 5.10
C TRP A 5 5.57 8.62 4.66
N ALA A 6 5.00 7.48 5.07
CA ALA A 6 5.35 6.16 4.58
C ALA A 6 4.42 5.81 3.42
N HIS A 7 4.98 5.77 2.20
CA HIS A 7 4.19 5.50 1.00
C HIS A 7 3.75 4.03 0.90
N GLY A 8 2.78 3.77 0.03
CA GLY A 8 2.28 2.44 -0.26
C GLY A 8 3.18 1.66 -1.23
N PHE A 9 2.69 0.49 -1.63
CA PHE A 9 3.38 -0.41 -2.54
C PHE A 9 3.73 0.26 -3.88
N GLN A 10 4.90 -0.06 -4.38
CA GLN A 10 5.35 0.23 -5.75
C GLN A 10 5.64 -1.09 -6.46
N ASP A 11 5.34 -1.18 -7.75
CA ASP A 11 5.53 -2.40 -8.52
C ASP A 11 6.99 -2.89 -8.47
N ALA A 12 7.18 -4.17 -8.18
CA ALA A 12 8.49 -4.78 -8.10
C ALA A 12 9.27 -4.63 -9.41
N GLY A 13 10.54 -4.25 -9.30
CA GLY A 13 11.42 -4.06 -10.46
C GLY A 13 11.27 -2.71 -11.16
N THR A 14 10.42 -1.81 -10.67
CA THR A 14 10.41 -0.42 -11.12
C THR A 14 11.60 0.35 -10.55
N PRO A 15 12.06 1.43 -11.18
CA PRO A 15 13.10 2.27 -10.62
C PRO A 15 12.73 2.83 -9.25
N VAL A 16 13.68 2.79 -8.31
CA VAL A 16 13.49 3.38 -6.97
C VAL A 16 13.34 4.90 -7.09
N SER A 17 12.17 5.41 -6.70
CA SER A 17 11.84 6.83 -6.72
C SER A 17 10.79 7.15 -5.66
N ILE A 18 10.68 8.40 -5.26
CA ILE A 18 9.55 8.85 -4.44
C ILE A 18 8.27 8.76 -5.30
N PRO A 19 7.23 8.03 -4.86
CA PRO A 19 5.97 7.96 -5.61
C PRO A 19 5.17 9.26 -5.41
N GLU A 20 5.44 10.25 -6.24
CA GLU A 20 4.82 11.59 -6.14
C GLU A 20 3.29 11.55 -6.32
N ASP A 21 2.79 10.60 -7.10
CA ASP A 21 1.37 10.33 -7.27
C ASP A 21 0.66 9.91 -5.98
N GLN A 22 1.38 9.31 -5.02
CA GLN A 22 0.86 8.94 -3.70
C GLN A 22 0.92 10.10 -2.69
N LEU A 23 1.51 11.23 -3.02
CA LEU A 23 1.57 12.39 -2.14
C LEU A 23 0.31 13.26 -2.21
N CYS A 24 -0.50 13.10 -3.27
CA CYS A 24 -1.77 13.82 -3.43
C CYS A 24 -2.92 12.83 -3.58
N ILE A 25 -3.83 12.80 -2.62
CA ILE A 25 -4.96 11.87 -2.57
C ILE A 25 -6.27 12.67 -2.68
N SER A 26 -7.07 12.38 -3.70
CA SER A 26 -8.38 13.03 -3.92
C SER A 26 -8.33 14.57 -3.89
N GLY A 27 -7.27 15.15 -4.45
CA GLY A 27 -7.09 16.60 -4.51
C GLY A 27 -6.44 17.24 -3.25
N PHE A 28 -6.10 16.44 -2.25
CA PHE A 28 -5.36 16.89 -1.07
C PHE A 28 -3.91 16.46 -1.17
N CYS A 29 -2.98 17.41 -1.20
CA CYS A 29 -1.55 17.13 -1.17
C CYS A 29 -1.05 17.09 0.28
N ILE A 30 -0.55 15.95 0.69
CA ILE A 30 -0.10 15.67 2.07
C ILE A 30 1.01 16.66 2.49
N PRO A 31 2.05 16.93 1.67
CA PRO A 31 3.09 17.89 2.05
C PRO A 31 2.55 19.29 2.32
N GLU A 32 1.62 19.76 1.48
CA GLU A 32 1.00 21.07 1.61
C GLU A 32 0.17 21.17 2.89
N LEU A 33 -0.67 20.16 3.15
CA LEU A 33 -1.49 20.09 4.35
C LEU A 33 -0.62 20.08 5.62
N VAL A 34 0.41 19.24 5.65
CA VAL A 34 1.32 19.12 6.79
C VAL A 34 2.05 20.45 7.06
N ASN A 35 2.55 21.08 6.00
CA ASN A 35 3.23 22.37 6.12
C ASN A 35 2.27 23.51 6.54
N ALA A 36 1.03 23.52 6.04
CA ALA A 36 0.01 24.50 6.45
C ALA A 36 -0.35 24.39 7.93
N LEU A 37 -0.26 23.18 8.50
CA LEU A 37 -0.44 22.93 9.93
C LEU A 37 0.81 23.27 10.78
N GLY A 38 1.88 23.78 10.17
CA GLY A 38 3.10 24.20 10.86
C GLY A 38 4.07 23.06 11.20
N PHE A 39 3.92 21.89 10.57
CA PHE A 39 4.85 20.77 10.74
C PHE A 39 5.86 20.72 9.59
N GLY A 40 7.05 20.20 9.88
CA GLY A 40 7.96 19.75 8.82
C GLY A 40 7.43 18.49 8.17
N PHE A 41 7.67 18.33 6.88
CA PHE A 41 7.31 17.12 6.11
C PHE A 41 8.55 16.41 5.60
N ALA A 42 8.54 15.08 5.60
CA ALA A 42 9.55 14.26 4.95
C ALA A 42 8.93 12.95 4.43
N THR A 43 9.50 12.44 3.35
CA THR A 43 9.25 11.11 2.81
C THR A 43 10.51 10.60 2.12
N ASN A 44 10.54 9.33 1.76
CA ASN A 44 11.63 8.73 1.00
C ASN A 44 11.08 7.71 -0.01
N SER A 45 11.94 7.16 -0.85
CA SER A 45 11.60 6.21 -1.91
C SER A 45 11.66 4.75 -1.46
N TYR A 46 12.03 4.48 -0.22
CA TYR A 46 12.64 3.21 0.22
C TYR A 46 13.83 2.81 -0.68
N ARG A 47 14.66 1.90 -0.23
CA ARG A 47 15.82 1.40 -1.03
C ARG A 47 15.44 0.30 -2.01
N LYS A 48 14.18 -0.12 -2.03
CA LYS A 48 13.66 -1.25 -2.79
C LYS A 48 12.21 -1.01 -3.18
N THR A 49 11.79 -1.54 -4.32
CA THR A 49 10.41 -1.63 -4.78
C THR A 49 9.85 -3.04 -4.57
N GLY A 50 8.57 -3.26 -4.74
CA GLY A 50 7.86 -4.47 -4.34
C GLY A 50 7.56 -4.43 -2.84
N LEU A 51 7.37 -5.59 -2.23
CA LEU A 51 7.21 -5.67 -0.77
C LEU A 51 8.51 -5.26 -0.08
N ALA A 52 8.51 -4.08 0.51
CA ALA A 52 9.67 -3.42 1.10
C ALA A 52 9.45 -3.04 2.58
N VAL A 53 8.64 -3.82 3.32
CA VAL A 53 8.21 -3.47 4.68
C VAL A 53 9.40 -3.28 5.63
N LEU A 54 10.34 -4.23 5.67
CA LEU A 54 11.49 -4.15 6.58
C LEU A 54 12.51 -3.11 6.12
N GLU A 55 12.75 -3.04 4.82
CA GLU A 55 13.63 -2.02 4.22
C GLU A 55 13.03 -0.61 4.40
N GLY A 56 11.74 -0.47 4.13
CA GLY A 56 11.02 0.80 4.31
C GLY A 56 11.04 1.27 5.77
N LYS A 57 10.81 0.38 6.73
CA LYS A 57 10.96 0.69 8.17
C LYS A 57 12.36 1.23 8.50
N ALA A 58 13.40 0.52 8.04
CA ALA A 58 14.78 0.94 8.29
C ALA A 58 15.10 2.30 7.63
N ASP A 59 14.59 2.54 6.42
CA ASP A 59 14.81 3.79 5.68
C ASP A 59 14.03 4.97 6.29
N ILE A 60 12.81 4.74 6.79
CA ILE A 60 12.04 5.73 7.56
C ILE A 60 12.76 6.09 8.85
N ARG A 61 13.30 5.10 9.55
CA ARG A 61 14.11 5.36 10.77
C ARG A 61 15.33 6.22 10.46
N ASN A 62 16.05 5.88 9.38
CA ASN A 62 17.23 6.65 8.93
C ASN A 62 16.86 8.07 8.47
N LEU A 63 15.69 8.26 7.86
CA LEU A 63 15.20 9.56 7.44
C LEU A 63 15.08 10.56 8.60
N VAL A 64 14.72 10.09 9.80
CA VAL A 64 14.68 10.93 11.01
C VAL A 64 16.06 11.50 11.32
N ASP A 65 17.10 10.68 11.23
CA ASP A 65 18.47 11.10 11.49
C ASP A 65 18.99 12.07 10.40
N ILE A 66 18.67 11.79 9.14
CA ILE A 66 18.98 12.70 8.01
C ILE A 66 18.30 14.06 8.20
N TYR A 67 17.02 14.06 8.58
CA TYR A 67 16.28 15.29 8.84
C TYR A 67 16.91 16.07 10.00
N ALA A 68 17.21 15.38 11.10
CA ALA A 68 17.82 15.98 12.28
C ALA A 68 19.17 16.64 11.98
N ALA A 69 20.00 16.00 11.16
CA ALA A 69 21.30 16.52 10.74
C ALA A 69 21.18 17.81 9.88
N ARG A 70 20.12 17.95 9.08
CA ARG A 70 19.93 19.07 8.14
C ARG A 70 19.09 20.22 8.68
N LYS A 71 18.13 19.93 9.53
CA LYS A 71 17.11 20.88 10.00
C LYS A 71 17.04 21.05 11.52
N GLY A 72 17.88 20.28 12.25
CA GLY A 72 17.81 20.17 13.70
C GLY A 72 16.85 19.09 14.16
N ARG A 73 17.06 18.60 15.37
CA ARG A 73 16.29 17.50 15.94
C ARG A 73 14.83 17.93 16.16
N PRO A 74 13.84 17.27 15.57
CA PRO A 74 12.45 17.58 15.79
C PRO A 74 12.05 17.22 17.23
N SER A 75 11.22 18.05 17.86
CA SER A 75 10.70 17.81 19.22
C SER A 75 9.77 16.61 19.28
N LYS A 76 9.05 16.35 18.19
CA LYS A 76 8.19 15.17 18.01
C LYS A 76 8.25 14.71 16.57
N VAL A 77 8.21 13.39 16.38
CA VAL A 77 8.13 12.73 15.07
C VAL A 77 6.83 11.95 14.99
N TYR A 78 6.04 12.24 14.00
CA TYR A 78 4.80 11.53 13.69
C TYR A 78 4.99 10.75 12.40
N LEU A 79 4.53 9.50 12.39
CA LEU A 79 4.60 8.64 11.21
C LEU A 79 3.18 8.37 10.69
N VAL A 80 2.96 8.67 9.43
CA VAL A 80 1.67 8.46 8.75
C VAL A 80 1.92 7.62 7.51
N GLY A 81 1.16 6.58 7.32
CA GLY A 81 1.30 5.73 6.14
C GLY A 81 0.02 5.02 5.75
N ALA A 82 -0.09 4.69 4.47
CA ALA A 82 -1.23 3.97 3.93
C ALA A 82 -0.78 2.69 3.20
N SER A 83 -1.66 1.67 3.19
CA SER A 83 -1.39 0.38 2.56
C SER A 83 -0.10 -0.25 3.10
N GLU A 84 0.92 -0.53 2.27
CA GLU A 84 2.23 -0.99 2.75
C GLU A 84 2.85 0.01 3.75
N GLY A 85 2.72 1.32 3.50
CA GLY A 85 3.13 2.36 4.46
C GLY A 85 2.38 2.28 5.80
N GLY A 86 1.15 1.79 5.79
CA GLY A 86 0.38 1.56 7.01
C GLY A 86 0.96 0.44 7.88
N ILE A 87 1.37 -0.69 7.29
CA ILE A 87 2.05 -1.75 8.07
C ILE A 87 3.44 -1.31 8.54
N ILE A 88 4.19 -0.55 7.71
CA ILE A 88 5.46 0.04 8.10
C ILE A 88 5.27 0.98 9.31
N THR A 89 4.21 1.78 9.29
CA THR A 89 3.85 2.69 10.39
C THR A 89 3.56 1.91 11.67
N ALA A 90 2.71 0.90 11.63
CA ALA A 90 2.38 0.08 12.79
C ALA A 90 3.62 -0.58 13.38
N LEU A 91 4.42 -1.24 12.53
CA LEU A 91 5.64 -1.92 12.93
C LEU A 91 6.69 -0.96 13.51
N SER A 92 6.81 0.25 12.95
CA SER A 92 7.74 1.27 13.47
C SER A 92 7.33 1.79 14.85
N LEU A 93 6.02 1.99 15.08
CA LEU A 93 5.53 2.42 16.40
C LEU A 93 5.74 1.35 17.47
N GLU A 94 5.59 0.07 17.10
CA GLU A 94 5.80 -1.05 18.02
C GLU A 94 7.28 -1.23 18.37
N GLN A 95 8.18 -1.08 17.40
CA GLN A 95 9.59 -1.43 17.57
C GLN A 95 10.53 -0.25 17.87
N ASP A 96 10.11 0.98 17.49
CA ASP A 96 10.90 2.20 17.69
C ASP A 96 10.10 3.29 18.47
N PRO A 97 9.51 2.96 19.65
CA PRO A 97 8.68 3.90 20.42
C PRO A 97 9.45 5.13 20.91
N ASP A 98 10.79 5.02 21.00
CA ASP A 98 11.65 6.15 21.38
C ASP A 98 11.84 7.17 20.25
N VAL A 99 11.53 6.79 19.02
CA VAL A 99 11.70 7.63 17.83
C VAL A 99 10.38 8.30 17.44
N PHE A 100 9.31 7.53 17.42
CA PHE A 100 8.01 7.99 16.94
C PHE A 100 7.07 8.31 18.10
N SER A 101 6.62 9.57 18.15
CA SER A 101 5.73 10.06 19.21
C SER A 101 4.29 9.61 19.06
N ALA A 102 3.85 9.41 17.83
CA ALA A 102 2.55 8.83 17.44
C ALA A 102 2.53 8.51 15.94
N GLY A 103 1.51 7.79 15.50
CA GLY A 103 1.33 7.50 14.07
C GLY A 103 -0.10 7.22 13.67
N LEU A 104 -0.34 7.29 12.37
CA LEU A 104 -1.60 6.94 11.73
C LEU A 104 -1.34 5.88 10.66
N ALA A 105 -1.71 4.63 10.95
CA ALA A 105 -1.63 3.51 10.03
C ALA A 105 -2.99 3.35 9.31
N ALA A 106 -3.06 3.80 8.06
CA ALA A 106 -4.28 3.72 7.26
C ALA A 106 -4.27 2.48 6.36
N CYS A 107 -5.34 1.68 6.40
CA CYS A 107 -5.57 0.50 5.54
C CYS A 107 -4.33 -0.39 5.33
N GLY A 108 -3.44 -0.45 6.32
CA GLY A 108 -2.28 -1.34 6.30
C GLY A 108 -2.68 -2.79 6.50
N PRO A 109 -2.04 -3.74 5.82
CA PRO A 109 -2.25 -5.16 6.04
C PRO A 109 -1.57 -5.61 7.36
N VAL A 110 -2.04 -5.04 8.48
CA VAL A 110 -1.54 -5.36 9.82
C VAL A 110 -2.07 -6.71 10.28
N GLY A 111 -1.23 -7.53 10.89
CA GLY A 111 -1.58 -8.86 11.36
C GLY A 111 -0.72 -9.95 10.70
N SER A 112 -1.25 -11.18 10.60
CA SER A 112 -0.51 -12.28 9.98
C SER A 112 -0.47 -12.14 8.45
N PHE A 113 0.67 -11.75 7.93
CA PHE A 113 0.88 -11.61 6.49
C PHE A 113 0.61 -12.90 5.70
N PRO A 114 1.01 -14.10 6.16
CA PRO A 114 0.64 -15.34 5.49
C PRO A 114 -0.88 -15.54 5.36
N TYR A 115 -1.64 -15.24 6.39
CA TYR A 115 -3.11 -15.34 6.30
C TYR A 115 -3.72 -14.34 5.34
N GLN A 116 -3.14 -13.16 5.20
CA GLN A 116 -3.61 -12.18 4.21
C GLN A 116 -3.32 -12.62 2.78
N LEU A 117 -2.16 -13.23 2.52
CA LEU A 117 -1.87 -13.83 1.22
C LEU A 117 -2.84 -14.98 0.91
N THR A 118 -3.13 -15.84 1.90
CA THR A 118 -4.14 -16.89 1.77
C THR A 118 -5.51 -16.30 1.44
N TYR A 119 -5.93 -15.25 2.14
CA TYR A 119 -7.20 -14.55 1.87
C TYR A 119 -7.28 -14.04 0.42
N PHE A 120 -6.24 -13.41 -0.11
CA PHE A 120 -6.22 -12.97 -1.51
C PHE A 120 -6.26 -14.15 -2.49
N GLY A 121 -5.54 -15.23 -2.19
CA GLY A 121 -5.59 -16.47 -2.97
C GLY A 121 -6.98 -17.09 -2.97
N ASP A 122 -7.61 -17.17 -1.82
CA ASP A 122 -8.97 -17.73 -1.67
C ASP A 122 -10.01 -16.86 -2.38
N ALA A 123 -9.90 -15.52 -2.26
CA ALA A 123 -10.76 -14.61 -3.01
C ALA A 123 -10.60 -14.78 -4.52
N ARG A 124 -9.37 -14.99 -5.00
CA ARG A 124 -9.08 -15.25 -6.42
C ARG A 124 -9.59 -16.65 -6.84
N ALA A 125 -9.46 -17.68 -6.01
CA ALA A 125 -9.93 -19.02 -6.30
C ALA A 125 -11.47 -19.07 -6.33
N THR A 126 -12.14 -18.45 -5.37
CA THR A 126 -13.60 -18.34 -5.35
C THR A 126 -14.12 -17.49 -6.51
N PHE A 127 -13.39 -16.43 -6.93
CA PHE A 127 -13.72 -15.68 -8.14
C PHE A 127 -13.74 -16.59 -9.37
N GLN A 128 -12.78 -17.50 -9.50
CA GLN A 128 -12.72 -18.45 -10.61
C GLN A 128 -13.95 -19.37 -10.68
N TYR A 129 -14.53 -19.70 -9.53
CA TYR A 129 -15.74 -20.51 -9.47
C TYR A 129 -16.96 -19.74 -10.01
N PHE A 130 -17.14 -18.49 -9.63
CA PHE A 130 -18.28 -17.66 -10.08
C PHE A 130 -18.11 -17.09 -11.48
N PHE A 131 -16.87 -16.82 -11.88
CA PHE A 131 -16.51 -16.22 -13.16
C PHE A 131 -15.44 -17.06 -13.89
N PRO A 132 -15.75 -18.29 -14.29
CA PRO A 132 -14.78 -19.21 -14.87
C PRO A 132 -14.16 -18.64 -16.14
N GLY A 133 -12.82 -18.70 -16.24
CA GLY A 133 -12.06 -18.26 -17.42
C GLY A 133 -11.95 -16.76 -17.62
N VAL A 134 -12.59 -15.93 -16.79
CA VAL A 134 -12.49 -14.46 -16.91
C VAL A 134 -11.09 -13.97 -16.58
N ILE A 135 -10.44 -14.55 -15.58
CA ILE A 135 -9.03 -14.30 -15.29
C ILE A 135 -8.27 -15.60 -15.57
N PRO A 136 -7.41 -15.65 -16.59
CA PRO A 136 -6.67 -16.86 -16.93
C PRO A 136 -5.57 -17.19 -15.90
N GLY A 137 -5.12 -18.43 -15.92
CA GLY A 137 -4.04 -18.95 -15.09
C GLY A 137 -4.46 -19.41 -13.70
N ASP A 138 -3.50 -19.97 -13.00
CA ASP A 138 -3.66 -20.41 -11.63
C ASP A 138 -3.84 -19.22 -10.68
N PRO A 139 -4.75 -19.28 -9.68
CA PRO A 139 -4.91 -18.24 -8.68
C PRO A 139 -3.63 -17.83 -7.95
N PHE A 140 -2.73 -18.78 -7.74
CA PHE A 140 -1.48 -18.59 -6.99
C PHE A 140 -0.25 -18.42 -7.89
N ASP A 141 -0.38 -18.67 -9.21
CA ASP A 141 0.69 -18.52 -10.20
C ASP A 141 0.12 -17.85 -11.47
N PRO A 142 -0.20 -16.55 -11.40
CA PRO A 142 -0.73 -15.83 -12.55
C PRO A 142 0.34 -15.68 -13.63
N PRO A 143 -0.03 -15.75 -14.92
CA PRO A 143 0.93 -15.57 -16.01
C PRO A 143 1.60 -14.19 -15.94
N ASP A 144 2.93 -14.14 -16.07
CA ASP A 144 3.71 -12.88 -16.04
C ASP A 144 3.18 -11.81 -17.00
N VAL A 145 2.74 -12.23 -18.19
CA VAL A 145 2.16 -11.32 -19.18
C VAL A 145 0.89 -10.66 -18.66
N LEU A 146 0.07 -11.39 -17.92
CA LEU A 146 -1.16 -10.87 -17.33
C LEU A 146 -0.86 -9.84 -16.23
N VAL A 147 0.13 -10.13 -15.39
CA VAL A 147 0.58 -9.20 -14.34
C VAL A 147 1.01 -7.87 -14.95
N LYS A 148 1.80 -7.90 -16.01
CA LYS A 148 2.32 -6.70 -16.70
C LYS A 148 1.23 -5.83 -17.36
N VAL A 149 0.13 -6.44 -17.77
CA VAL A 149 -0.98 -5.71 -18.46
C VAL A 149 -2.25 -5.65 -17.61
N TRP A 150 -2.15 -5.96 -16.32
CA TRP A 150 -3.32 -6.16 -15.46
C TRP A 150 -4.35 -5.02 -15.51
N SER A 151 -3.91 -3.76 -15.39
CA SER A 151 -4.82 -2.61 -15.40
C SER A 151 -5.65 -2.56 -16.68
N GLN A 152 -5.04 -2.81 -17.83
CA GLN A 152 -5.75 -2.83 -19.11
C GLN A 152 -6.68 -4.04 -19.23
N TYR A 153 -6.22 -5.20 -18.77
CA TYR A 153 -7.00 -6.43 -18.79
C TYR A 153 -8.23 -6.29 -17.88
N TYR A 154 -8.04 -5.76 -16.68
CA TYR A 154 -9.14 -5.49 -15.76
C TYR A 154 -10.20 -4.58 -16.37
N GLU A 155 -9.83 -3.42 -16.90
CA GLU A 155 -10.77 -2.46 -17.46
C GLU A 155 -11.49 -2.97 -18.71
N LYS A 156 -10.81 -3.73 -19.57
CA LYS A 156 -11.35 -4.17 -20.86
C LYS A 156 -12.07 -5.51 -20.81
N ILE A 157 -11.72 -6.40 -19.89
CA ILE A 157 -12.23 -7.78 -19.85
C ILE A 157 -12.93 -8.07 -18.52
N VAL A 158 -12.25 -7.94 -17.39
CA VAL A 158 -12.81 -8.37 -16.10
C VAL A 158 -14.00 -7.52 -15.70
N LYS A 159 -13.82 -6.22 -15.65
CA LYS A 159 -14.84 -5.26 -15.19
C LYS A 159 -16.12 -5.29 -16.02
N PRO A 160 -16.11 -5.29 -17.37
CA PRO A 160 -17.32 -5.39 -18.16
C PRO A 160 -18.09 -6.69 -17.95
N VAL A 161 -17.40 -7.81 -17.76
CA VAL A 161 -18.04 -9.11 -17.49
C VAL A 161 -18.65 -9.12 -16.10
N VAL A 162 -17.89 -8.74 -15.08
CA VAL A 162 -18.34 -8.77 -13.68
C VAL A 162 -19.49 -7.79 -13.45
N MET A 163 -19.42 -6.61 -14.04
CA MET A 163 -20.43 -5.54 -13.89
C MET A 163 -21.62 -5.66 -14.84
N ALA A 164 -21.66 -6.68 -15.70
CA ALA A 164 -22.80 -6.91 -16.58
C ALA A 164 -24.09 -7.13 -15.75
N PRO A 165 -25.23 -6.51 -16.11
CA PRO A 165 -26.47 -6.63 -15.34
C PRO A 165 -26.91 -8.08 -15.11
N GLY A 166 -26.69 -8.97 -16.09
CA GLY A 166 -26.99 -10.40 -15.97
C GLY A 166 -26.12 -11.16 -14.97
N ASN A 167 -24.95 -10.61 -14.61
CA ASN A 167 -23.98 -11.23 -13.70
C ASN A 167 -24.04 -10.67 -12.26
N ARG A 168 -24.96 -9.74 -12.01
CA ARG A 168 -25.06 -9.07 -10.70
C ARG A 168 -25.24 -10.09 -9.56
N HIS A 169 -26.06 -11.11 -9.74
CA HIS A 169 -26.30 -12.14 -8.75
C HIS A 169 -25.01 -12.96 -8.45
N LEU A 170 -24.19 -13.23 -9.48
CA LEU A 170 -22.91 -13.93 -9.30
C LEU A 170 -21.91 -13.07 -8.52
N LEU A 171 -21.88 -11.77 -8.82
CA LEU A 171 -21.04 -10.81 -8.10
C LEU A 171 -21.43 -10.75 -6.61
N ASP A 172 -22.73 -10.62 -6.33
CA ASP A 172 -23.23 -10.56 -4.95
C ASP A 172 -22.95 -11.86 -4.19
N GLN A 173 -23.07 -13.02 -4.83
CA GLN A 173 -22.71 -14.32 -4.25
C GLN A 173 -21.21 -14.43 -3.99
N TRP A 174 -20.36 -14.02 -4.95
CA TRP A 174 -18.91 -14.04 -4.76
C TRP A 174 -18.50 -13.14 -3.59
N VAL A 175 -19.00 -11.91 -3.53
CA VAL A 175 -18.71 -10.97 -2.44
C VAL A 175 -19.12 -11.55 -1.08
N ALA A 176 -20.26 -12.24 -1.01
CA ALA A 176 -20.74 -12.88 0.24
C ALA A 176 -19.87 -14.05 0.69
N VAL A 177 -19.20 -14.75 -0.25
CA VAL A 177 -18.30 -15.88 0.07
C VAL A 177 -16.88 -15.39 0.36
N ALA A 178 -16.44 -14.31 -0.29
CA ALA A 178 -15.08 -13.78 -0.18
C ALA A 178 -14.87 -12.87 1.05
N ASN A 179 -15.94 -12.46 1.73
CA ASN A 179 -15.92 -11.70 2.98
C ASN A 179 -16.25 -12.57 4.17
#